data_9f1cc9fc9db54fa9cfef93d4bf5adde3
#
_entry.id   9f1cc9fc9db54fa9cfef93d4bf5adde3
#
_cell.length_a   1.000
_cell.length_b   1.000
_cell.length_c   1.000
_cell.angle_alpha   90.00
_cell.angle_beta   90.00
_cell.angle_gamma   90.00
#
_symmetry.space_group_name_H-M   'P 1'
#
loop_
_entity.id
_entity.type
_entity.pdbx_description
1 polymer ?
#
loop_
_entity_poly.entity_id
_entity_poly.type
_entity_poly.pdbx_seq_one_letter_code
_entity_poly.pdbx_strand_id
1 'polypeptide(L)'
;VPSEPWEESFGNHRAVLQIEKPAQIANLDFQWRRPDKDAGHRRFLIIHAATGDTIRNIRRIEVNDEHCRLQFGPVEQKGTYYFYYLPYQVQKGYGFYSGGYLPKENEPDAAWQAQGVSTLKSTRAKVVRVESRQAFDSFYPMEVAATAREKENYINRHKASLYLFAEDRRFPIRMRSNLPTKWLADKQGKLFRGEAAPNEYYTFQIGLWAAVNQADKIAYRASSLKCGREIIPATAITCFNVEGTDPYGKAFKKEVNVPKGEVQALWFGIDIPDGQKEGIYTGTITLSDADGAQSSIPLSIRIAGKALPDRGDSELWRCSRLRWLNSTLGIADTPTAPYTAMTVNENRIGCLGRSITIDEGTGL
;
A
#
# COMPACT_ATOMS: atom_id res chain seq x y z
N VAL A 1 12.55 15.66 7.82
CA VAL A 1 11.47 16.65 8.01
C VAL A 1 12.13 17.92 8.49
N PRO A 2 11.90 19.08 7.87
CA PRO A 2 12.40 20.37 8.34
C PRO A 2 11.71 20.79 9.63
N SER A 3 12.31 21.76 10.35
CA SER A 3 11.72 22.32 11.59
C SER A 3 10.38 23.01 11.32
N GLU A 4 10.26 23.67 10.16
CA GLU A 4 9.03 24.30 9.69
C GLU A 4 8.66 23.75 8.31
N PRO A 5 7.38 23.37 8.10
CA PRO A 5 6.93 22.87 6.80
C PRO A 5 6.93 24.02 5.79
N TRP A 6 7.38 23.75 4.54
CA TRP A 6 7.26 24.70 3.44
C TRP A 6 5.82 24.82 2.94
N GLU A 7 5.56 25.75 2.02
CA GLU A 7 4.26 25.97 1.44
C GLU A 7 3.67 24.71 0.83
N GLU A 8 2.41 24.42 1.12
CA GLU A 8 1.74 23.19 0.74
C GLU A 8 1.68 22.97 -0.78
N SER A 9 1.49 24.06 -1.54
CA SER A 9 1.44 24.03 -3.00
C SER A 9 2.72 23.50 -3.68
N PHE A 10 3.86 23.50 -2.98
CA PHE A 10 5.11 22.95 -3.49
C PHE A 10 5.19 21.44 -3.39
N GLY A 11 4.19 20.79 -2.76
CA GLY A 11 4.10 19.35 -2.63
C GLY A 11 4.79 18.79 -1.40
N ASN A 12 4.70 17.47 -1.25
CA ASN A 12 5.04 16.77 -0.02
C ASN A 12 6.52 16.45 0.14
N HIS A 13 7.28 16.47 -0.95
CA HIS A 13 8.70 16.10 -0.95
C HIS A 13 9.55 17.10 -1.73
N ARG A 14 10.81 17.24 -1.31
CA ARG A 14 11.82 17.99 -2.05
C ARG A 14 13.18 17.32 -1.95
N ALA A 15 14.00 17.50 -2.97
CA ALA A 15 15.44 17.24 -2.89
C ALA A 15 16.18 18.52 -2.50
N VAL A 16 17.10 18.41 -1.57
CA VAL A 16 18.01 19.50 -1.17
C VAL A 16 19.26 19.37 -2.00
N LEU A 17 19.53 20.40 -2.79
CA LEU A 17 20.67 20.47 -3.68
C LEU A 17 21.72 21.41 -3.11
N GLN A 18 22.99 21.04 -3.25
CA GLN A 18 24.13 21.90 -2.96
C GLN A 18 24.86 22.27 -4.25
N ILE A 19 25.05 23.56 -4.47
CA ILE A 19 25.79 24.12 -5.59
C ILE A 19 26.94 24.94 -5.04
N GLU A 20 28.18 24.62 -5.49
CA GLU A 20 29.39 25.18 -4.91
C GLU A 20 29.87 26.46 -5.61
N LYS A 21 29.46 26.68 -6.85
CA LYS A 21 29.87 27.87 -7.63
C LYS A 21 28.76 28.31 -8.59
N PRO A 22 28.65 29.64 -8.84
CA PRO A 22 27.75 30.16 -9.87
C PRO A 22 28.11 29.61 -11.25
N ALA A 23 27.12 29.41 -12.12
CA ALA A 23 27.28 28.92 -13.47
C ALA A 23 26.05 29.22 -14.33
N GLN A 24 26.27 29.26 -15.66
CA GLN A 24 25.15 29.37 -16.62
C GLN A 24 24.29 28.10 -16.64
N ILE A 25 24.90 26.94 -16.35
CA ILE A 25 24.23 25.65 -16.32
C ILE A 25 24.63 24.87 -15.05
N ALA A 26 23.66 24.41 -14.30
CA ALA A 26 23.84 23.39 -13.28
C ALA A 26 23.33 22.05 -13.81
N ASN A 27 24.11 20.99 -13.63
CA ASN A 27 23.79 19.64 -14.02
C ASN A 27 23.35 18.86 -12.77
N LEU A 28 22.13 18.35 -12.78
CA LEU A 28 21.60 17.45 -11.78
C LEU A 28 21.57 16.04 -12.34
N ASP A 29 22.06 15.09 -11.54
CA ASP A 29 21.92 13.66 -11.75
C ASP A 29 21.41 13.08 -10.44
N PHE A 30 20.12 12.70 -10.41
CA PHE A 30 19.41 12.28 -9.23
C PHE A 30 18.75 10.93 -9.44
N GLN A 31 19.24 9.91 -8.76
CA GLN A 31 18.56 8.64 -8.67
C GLN A 31 17.44 8.74 -7.62
N TRP A 32 16.21 8.63 -8.06
CA TRP A 32 15.03 8.66 -7.22
C TRP A 32 14.21 7.37 -7.34
N ARG A 33 13.13 7.27 -6.60
CA ARG A 33 12.23 6.12 -6.61
C ARG A 33 10.81 6.62 -6.61
N ARG A 34 10.23 6.72 -7.80
CA ARG A 34 8.89 7.28 -8.01
C ARG A 34 7.91 6.16 -8.31
N PRO A 35 6.87 5.95 -7.47
CA PRO A 35 5.80 4.99 -7.77
C PRO A 35 4.77 5.53 -8.77
N ASP A 36 4.78 6.82 -9.06
CA ASP A 36 3.86 7.47 -9.98
C ASP A 36 4.27 7.26 -11.44
N LYS A 37 3.30 6.91 -12.29
CA LYS A 37 3.53 6.58 -13.70
C LYS A 37 3.88 7.79 -14.58
N ASP A 38 3.71 9.01 -14.08
CA ASP A 38 3.81 10.25 -14.86
C ASP A 38 4.92 11.18 -14.39
N ALA A 39 6.01 10.66 -13.82
CA ALA A 39 7.11 11.46 -13.30
C ALA A 39 7.61 12.51 -14.31
N GLY A 40 7.65 12.13 -15.59
CA GLY A 40 8.06 13.00 -16.70
C GLY A 40 7.08 14.12 -17.06
N HIS A 41 5.84 14.08 -16.61
CA HIS A 41 4.81 15.08 -16.93
C HIS A 41 4.49 16.03 -15.77
N ARG A 42 5.14 15.86 -14.62
CA ARG A 42 4.96 16.73 -13.44
C ARG A 42 5.83 17.97 -13.54
N ARG A 43 5.35 19.09 -13.01
CA ARG A 43 6.12 20.34 -12.90
C ARG A 43 7.30 20.17 -11.97
N PHE A 44 8.42 20.78 -12.33
CA PHE A 44 9.58 20.96 -11.49
C PHE A 44 9.70 22.41 -11.07
N LEU A 45 10.10 22.61 -9.81
CA LEU A 45 10.33 23.93 -9.24
C LEU A 45 11.65 23.90 -8.50
N ILE A 46 12.59 24.76 -8.90
CA ILE A 46 13.91 24.88 -8.27
C ILE A 46 14.04 26.27 -7.69
N ILE A 47 14.27 26.37 -6.38
CA ILE A 47 14.29 27.63 -5.63
C ILE A 47 15.61 27.73 -4.86
N HIS A 48 16.27 28.89 -4.91
CA HIS A 48 17.41 29.19 -4.05
C HIS A 48 16.96 29.40 -2.62
N ALA A 49 17.53 28.65 -1.67
CA ALA A 49 17.04 28.56 -0.30
C ALA A 49 17.11 29.90 0.49
N ALA A 50 18.11 30.73 0.21
CA ALA A 50 18.34 31.97 0.96
C ALA A 50 17.57 33.17 0.39
N THR A 51 17.39 33.24 -0.94
CA THR A 51 16.73 34.40 -1.57
C THR A 51 15.27 34.14 -1.97
N GLY A 52 14.89 32.86 -2.11
CA GLY A 52 13.58 32.50 -2.65
C GLY A 52 13.48 32.61 -4.17
N ASP A 53 14.57 32.93 -4.86
CA ASP A 53 14.56 33.07 -6.31
C ASP A 53 14.34 31.73 -7.01
N THR A 54 13.41 31.74 -7.96
CA THR A 54 13.06 30.56 -8.74
C THR A 54 13.86 30.47 -10.03
N ILE A 55 14.48 29.32 -10.29
CA ILE A 55 15.10 29.02 -11.56
C ILE A 55 14.05 28.75 -12.63
N ARG A 56 14.04 29.53 -13.70
CA ARG A 56 13.03 29.45 -14.77
C ARG A 56 13.40 28.45 -15.86
N ASN A 57 14.67 28.36 -16.19
CA ASN A 57 15.14 27.50 -17.28
C ASN A 57 15.50 26.11 -16.76
N ILE A 58 14.69 25.12 -17.12
CA ILE A 58 14.90 23.71 -16.78
C ILE A 58 14.83 22.90 -18.07
N ARG A 59 15.93 22.25 -18.43
CA ARG A 59 15.99 21.28 -19.54
C ARG A 59 16.02 19.88 -18.99
N ARG A 60 15.09 19.06 -19.38
CA ARG A 60 15.00 17.65 -19.01
C ARG A 60 15.84 16.82 -19.98
N ILE A 61 16.85 16.12 -19.46
CA ILE A 61 17.70 15.23 -20.24
C ILE A 61 17.11 13.81 -20.19
N GLU A 62 16.74 13.37 -18.99
CA GLU A 62 16.10 12.08 -18.74
C GLU A 62 15.26 12.18 -17.47
N VAL A 63 13.98 11.85 -17.57
CA VAL A 63 13.09 11.82 -16.42
C VAL A 63 12.20 10.59 -16.54
N ASN A 64 12.39 9.63 -15.63
CA ASN A 64 11.59 8.42 -15.52
C ASN A 64 11.37 8.07 -14.03
N ASP A 65 10.83 6.91 -13.73
CA ASP A 65 10.48 6.51 -12.37
C ASP A 65 11.70 6.29 -11.46
N GLU A 66 12.87 6.07 -12.04
CA GLU A 66 14.11 5.71 -11.33
C GLU A 66 15.17 6.78 -11.39
N HIS A 67 15.07 7.71 -12.36
CA HIS A 67 16.14 8.65 -12.65
C HIS A 67 15.62 10.02 -13.11
N CYS A 68 16.29 11.06 -12.63
CA CYS A 68 16.04 12.45 -13.02
C CYS A 68 17.36 13.14 -13.35
N ARG A 69 17.59 13.41 -14.64
CA ARG A 69 18.71 14.18 -15.13
C ARG A 69 18.22 15.48 -15.74
N LEU A 70 18.68 16.59 -15.18
CA LEU A 70 18.30 17.94 -15.58
C LEU A 70 19.52 18.80 -15.83
N GLN A 71 19.31 19.79 -16.69
CA GLN A 71 20.12 21.01 -16.76
C GLN A 71 19.23 22.20 -16.40
N PHE A 72 19.70 23.10 -15.58
CA PHE A 72 18.95 24.28 -15.21
C PHE A 72 19.84 25.49 -14.96
N GLY A 73 19.29 26.70 -15.04
CA GLY A 73 20.07 27.91 -14.82
C GLY A 73 19.40 29.18 -15.37
N PRO A 74 20.12 30.32 -15.35
CA PRO A 74 21.43 30.47 -14.71
C PRO A 74 21.38 30.32 -13.19
N VAL A 75 22.47 29.81 -12.60
CA VAL A 75 22.67 29.75 -11.15
C VAL A 75 23.60 30.91 -10.78
N GLU A 76 23.07 31.96 -10.20
CA GLU A 76 23.81 33.20 -9.91
C GLU A 76 24.59 33.13 -8.60
N GLN A 77 24.13 32.30 -7.66
CA GLN A 77 24.72 32.18 -6.33
C GLN A 77 25.04 30.72 -5.98
N LYS A 78 26.15 30.53 -5.26
CA LYS A 78 26.43 29.26 -4.60
C LYS A 78 25.51 29.07 -3.39
N GLY A 79 25.23 27.83 -3.03
CA GLY A 79 24.45 27.57 -1.83
C GLY A 79 23.48 26.41 -1.99
N THR A 80 22.48 26.42 -1.13
CA THR A 80 21.43 25.41 -1.10
C THR A 80 20.30 25.80 -2.02
N TYR A 81 19.84 24.84 -2.81
CA TYR A 81 18.64 24.95 -3.64
C TYR A 81 17.66 23.85 -3.27
N TYR A 82 16.38 24.17 -3.32
CA TYR A 82 15.31 23.22 -3.11
C TYR A 82 14.70 22.83 -4.45
N PHE A 83 14.73 21.54 -4.75
CA PHE A 83 14.08 20.97 -5.92
C PHE A 83 12.77 20.29 -5.50
N TYR A 84 11.65 20.93 -5.80
CA TYR A 84 10.30 20.39 -5.62
C TYR A 84 9.87 19.72 -6.92
N TYR A 85 9.42 18.49 -6.83
CA TYR A 85 9.10 17.66 -8.00
C TYR A 85 7.65 17.17 -8.01
N LEU A 86 6.82 17.64 -7.06
CA LEU A 86 5.40 17.31 -6.90
C LEU A 86 4.54 18.55 -6.60
N PRO A 87 4.80 19.74 -7.16
CA PRO A 87 3.93 20.87 -6.89
C PRO A 87 2.52 20.60 -7.41
N TYR A 88 1.52 21.01 -6.61
CA TYR A 88 0.13 20.76 -6.93
C TYR A 88 -0.74 21.98 -6.63
N GLN A 89 -1.93 22.00 -7.19
CA GLN A 89 -2.95 22.99 -6.94
C GLN A 89 -4.18 22.35 -6.34
N VAL A 90 -4.66 22.89 -5.21
CA VAL A 90 -5.93 22.50 -4.62
C VAL A 90 -7.04 23.36 -5.23
N GLN A 91 -8.02 22.73 -5.84
CA GLN A 91 -9.25 23.39 -6.26
C GLN A 91 -10.29 23.27 -5.14
N LYS A 92 -10.67 24.38 -4.55
CA LYS A 92 -11.75 24.45 -3.57
C LYS A 92 -13.08 24.53 -4.32
N GLY A 93 -13.82 23.42 -4.38
CA GLY A 93 -15.18 23.35 -4.89
C GLY A 93 -16.21 23.19 -3.78
N TYR A 94 -17.48 23.41 -4.08
CA TYR A 94 -18.58 23.25 -3.13
C TYR A 94 -18.69 21.77 -2.69
N GLY A 95 -18.26 21.48 -1.46
CA GLY A 95 -18.38 20.16 -0.84
C GLY A 95 -17.27 19.15 -1.13
N PHE A 96 -16.37 19.38 -2.09
CA PHE A 96 -15.27 18.48 -2.39
C PHE A 96 -13.96 19.23 -2.66
N TYR A 97 -12.89 18.78 -2.03
CA TYR A 97 -11.55 19.21 -2.38
C TYR A 97 -11.05 18.34 -3.53
N SER A 98 -10.85 18.96 -4.68
CA SER A 98 -10.10 18.34 -5.77
C SER A 98 -8.73 18.99 -5.89
N GLY A 99 -7.70 18.20 -6.11
CA GLY A 99 -6.35 18.68 -6.34
C GLY A 99 -5.70 17.94 -7.48
N GLY A 100 -4.78 18.57 -8.14
CA GLY A 100 -4.02 17.98 -9.22
C GLY A 100 -2.58 18.47 -9.23
N TYR A 101 -1.66 17.59 -9.62
CA TYR A 101 -0.29 18.01 -9.88
C TYR A 101 -0.24 19.00 -11.03
N LEU A 102 0.61 20.01 -10.90
CA LEU A 102 0.79 20.99 -11.96
C LEU A 102 1.41 20.31 -13.19
N PRO A 103 0.97 20.70 -14.40
CA PRO A 103 1.58 20.20 -15.63
C PRO A 103 3.03 20.65 -15.74
N LYS A 104 3.81 19.98 -16.59
CA LYS A 104 5.22 20.30 -16.88
C LYS A 104 5.41 21.83 -17.00
N GLU A 105 6.55 22.32 -16.52
CA GLU A 105 6.97 23.71 -16.68
C GLU A 105 7.06 24.12 -18.16
N ASN A 106 7.01 25.43 -18.39
CA ASN A 106 7.20 25.98 -19.74
C ASN A 106 8.58 25.63 -20.29
N GLU A 107 8.72 25.60 -21.60
CA GLU A 107 10.00 25.41 -22.23
C GLU A 107 10.97 26.54 -21.82
N PRO A 108 12.26 26.24 -21.66
CA PRO A 108 13.27 27.24 -21.32
C PRO A 108 13.35 28.34 -22.38
N ASP A 109 13.86 29.51 -22.00
CA ASP A 109 14.09 30.63 -22.93
C ASP A 109 14.95 30.21 -24.13
N ALA A 110 14.52 30.59 -25.34
CA ALA A 110 15.20 30.21 -26.56
C ALA A 110 16.70 30.67 -26.58
N ALA A 111 16.98 31.86 -26.03
CA ALA A 111 18.34 32.36 -25.90
C ALA A 111 19.19 31.51 -24.94
N TRP A 112 18.61 31.01 -23.85
CA TRP A 112 19.32 30.11 -22.95
C TRP A 112 19.50 28.71 -23.58
N GLN A 113 18.51 28.23 -24.34
CA GLN A 113 18.61 26.97 -25.07
C GLN A 113 19.65 26.99 -26.19
N ALA A 114 19.78 28.11 -26.92
CA ALA A 114 20.72 28.28 -28.02
C ALA A 114 22.19 28.35 -27.57
N GLN A 115 22.44 28.64 -26.29
CA GLN A 115 23.76 28.58 -25.71
C GLN A 115 24.17 27.11 -25.59
N GLY A 116 24.93 26.63 -26.57
CA GLY A 116 25.36 25.23 -26.66
C GLY A 116 26.08 24.75 -25.41
N VAL A 117 25.77 23.50 -25.01
CA VAL A 117 26.25 22.86 -23.77
C VAL A 117 27.80 22.82 -23.67
N SER A 118 28.50 22.90 -24.79
CA SER A 118 29.99 22.76 -24.86
C SER A 118 30.79 24.00 -24.50
N THR A 119 30.17 25.17 -24.49
CA THR A 119 30.90 26.46 -24.31
C THR A 119 30.66 27.14 -22.97
N LEU A 120 29.73 26.65 -22.16
CA LEU A 120 29.30 27.31 -20.93
C LEU A 120 30.03 26.77 -19.70
N LYS A 121 30.38 27.68 -18.78
CA LYS A 121 30.77 27.28 -17.43
C LYS A 121 29.63 26.52 -16.79
N SER A 122 29.83 25.24 -16.52
CA SER A 122 28.88 24.41 -15.86
C SER A 122 29.27 24.09 -14.41
N THR A 123 28.31 23.77 -13.57
CA THR A 123 28.49 23.30 -12.20
C THR A 123 27.66 22.05 -11.97
N ARG A 124 27.99 21.32 -10.92
CA ARG A 124 27.20 20.18 -10.48
C ARG A 124 26.24 20.61 -9.37
N ALA A 125 24.98 20.23 -9.50
CA ALA A 125 24.01 20.27 -8.42
C ALA A 125 24.02 18.90 -7.73
N LYS A 126 24.55 18.85 -6.49
CA LYS A 126 24.66 17.62 -5.71
C LYS A 126 23.42 17.46 -4.84
N VAL A 127 22.72 16.36 -4.96
CA VAL A 127 21.67 15.99 -4.01
C VAL A 127 22.32 15.63 -2.68
N VAL A 128 21.98 16.37 -1.63
CA VAL A 128 22.47 16.14 -0.26
C VAL A 128 21.54 15.22 0.51
N ARG A 129 20.23 15.46 0.38
CA ARG A 129 19.18 14.66 1.01
C ARG A 129 17.84 14.91 0.34
N VAL A 130 16.90 14.02 0.62
CA VAL A 130 15.48 14.18 0.28
C VAL A 130 14.72 14.43 1.58
N GLU A 131 13.78 15.36 1.55
CA GLU A 131 12.98 15.75 2.69
C GLU A 131 11.50 15.56 2.40
N SER A 132 10.76 15.11 3.40
CA SER A 132 9.29 15.19 3.44
C SER A 132 8.86 16.45 4.18
N ARG A 133 7.75 17.06 3.75
CA ARG A 133 7.22 18.32 4.26
C ARG A 133 6.91 18.24 5.76
N GLN A 134 6.33 17.13 6.18
CA GLN A 134 5.99 16.86 7.57
C GLN A 134 6.07 15.35 7.84
N ALA A 135 5.92 14.96 9.11
CA ALA A 135 6.05 13.54 9.50
C ALA A 135 5.04 12.63 8.79
N PHE A 136 3.83 13.12 8.51
CA PHE A 136 2.80 12.39 7.78
C PHE A 136 3.24 12.04 6.35
N ASP A 137 4.03 12.91 5.71
CA ASP A 137 4.54 12.73 4.35
C ASP A 137 5.84 11.92 4.30
N SER A 138 6.30 11.39 5.44
CA SER A 138 7.53 10.61 5.49
C SER A 138 7.43 9.36 4.62
N PHE A 139 8.57 8.97 4.04
CA PHE A 139 8.63 7.78 3.20
C PHE A 139 8.29 6.53 3.98
N TYR A 140 7.15 5.94 3.66
CA TYR A 140 6.69 4.70 4.27
C TYR A 140 7.45 3.52 3.65
N PRO A 141 8.04 2.60 4.45
CA PRO A 141 8.90 1.54 3.92
C PRO A 141 8.25 0.65 2.87
N MET A 142 6.91 0.49 2.91
CA MET A 142 6.15 -0.28 1.94
C MET A 142 5.82 0.48 0.65
N GLU A 143 6.21 1.75 0.55
CA GLU A 143 5.95 2.62 -0.62
C GLU A 143 7.25 3.10 -1.28
N VAL A 144 8.41 2.65 -0.80
CA VAL A 144 9.70 2.91 -1.45
C VAL A 144 9.91 1.83 -2.51
N ALA A 145 9.75 2.23 -3.78
CA ALA A 145 9.81 1.31 -4.92
C ALA A 145 11.23 0.79 -5.19
N ALA A 146 11.35 -0.50 -5.47
CA ALA A 146 12.57 -1.12 -5.96
C ALA A 146 12.80 -0.77 -7.43
N THR A 147 14.06 -0.51 -7.80
CA THR A 147 14.46 -0.28 -9.19
C THR A 147 14.42 -1.56 -10.02
N ALA A 148 14.37 -1.43 -11.34
CA ALA A 148 14.39 -2.57 -12.28
C ALA A 148 15.64 -3.42 -12.05
N ARG A 149 16.80 -2.80 -11.89
CA ARG A 149 18.07 -3.47 -11.61
C ARG A 149 18.08 -4.23 -10.30
N GLU A 150 17.49 -3.67 -9.26
CA GLU A 150 17.38 -4.34 -7.96
C GLU A 150 16.46 -5.56 -8.04
N LYS A 151 15.31 -5.44 -8.73
CA LYS A 151 14.39 -6.55 -8.99
C LYS A 151 15.07 -7.67 -9.77
N GLU A 152 15.77 -7.35 -10.85
CA GLU A 152 16.52 -8.32 -11.65
C GLU A 152 17.59 -9.06 -10.82
N ASN A 153 18.38 -8.31 -10.05
CA ASN A 153 19.39 -8.90 -9.16
C ASN A 153 18.77 -9.85 -8.12
N TYR A 154 17.57 -9.52 -7.63
CA TYR A 154 16.86 -10.37 -6.67
C TYR A 154 16.37 -11.66 -7.32
N ILE A 155 15.76 -11.58 -8.51
CA ILE A 155 15.31 -12.75 -9.30
C ILE A 155 16.49 -13.69 -9.57
N ASN A 156 17.62 -13.14 -10.03
CA ASN A 156 18.82 -13.91 -10.35
C ASN A 156 19.40 -14.67 -9.14
N ARG A 157 19.30 -14.09 -7.95
CA ARG A 157 19.77 -14.70 -6.70
C ARG A 157 18.84 -15.78 -6.15
N HIS A 158 17.53 -15.63 -6.31
CA HIS A 158 16.56 -16.46 -5.58
C HIS A 158 15.79 -17.48 -6.43
N LYS A 159 15.70 -17.31 -7.73
CA LYS A 159 15.11 -18.27 -8.71
C LYS A 159 13.87 -19.03 -8.20
N ALA A 160 12.83 -18.32 -7.77
CA ALA A 160 11.59 -18.91 -7.29
C ALA A 160 10.52 -18.96 -8.39
N SER A 161 9.59 -19.89 -8.29
CA SER A 161 8.42 -19.95 -9.20
C SER A 161 7.42 -18.84 -8.86
N LEU A 162 7.14 -18.63 -7.57
CA LEU A 162 6.35 -17.54 -7.03
C LEU A 162 7.16 -16.85 -5.93
N TYR A 163 7.25 -15.54 -5.96
CA TYR A 163 7.96 -14.75 -4.95
C TYR A 163 6.99 -14.31 -3.87
N LEU A 164 7.23 -14.75 -2.63
CA LEU A 164 6.35 -14.52 -1.50
C LEU A 164 7.06 -13.72 -0.40
N PHE A 165 6.36 -12.70 0.11
CA PHE A 165 6.84 -11.83 1.19
C PHE A 165 5.74 -11.66 2.23
N ALA A 166 5.95 -12.17 3.43
CA ALA A 166 4.97 -12.00 4.50
C ALA A 166 5.18 -10.68 5.24
N GLU A 167 4.10 -9.97 5.50
CA GLU A 167 4.10 -8.71 6.22
C GLU A 167 3.12 -8.71 7.39
N ASP A 168 3.56 -8.11 8.49
CA ASP A 168 2.69 -7.83 9.61
C ASP A 168 1.60 -6.83 9.20
N ARG A 169 0.42 -6.93 9.83
CA ARG A 169 -0.72 -6.04 9.61
C ARG A 169 -0.40 -4.55 9.76
N ARG A 170 0.67 -4.19 10.50
CA ARG A 170 1.15 -2.80 10.63
C ARG A 170 1.80 -2.25 9.37
N PHE A 171 2.12 -3.12 8.42
CA PHE A 171 2.76 -2.75 7.17
C PHE A 171 1.91 -3.17 5.97
N PRO A 172 0.77 -2.50 5.71
CA PRO A 172 -0.12 -2.87 4.60
C PRO A 172 0.61 -2.78 3.26
N ILE A 173 0.45 -3.82 2.45
CA ILE A 173 0.97 -3.90 1.09
C ILE A 173 0.06 -3.04 0.20
N ARG A 174 0.58 -1.92 -0.31
CA ARG A 174 -0.20 -0.92 -1.05
C ARG A 174 0.16 -0.82 -2.52
N MET A 175 1.42 -1.10 -2.87
CA MET A 175 1.88 -1.00 -4.25
C MET A 175 1.54 -2.27 -5.02
N ARG A 176 0.80 -2.10 -6.12
CA ARG A 176 0.48 -3.20 -7.02
C ARG A 176 1.51 -3.35 -8.14
N SER A 177 1.90 -2.24 -8.74
CA SER A 177 2.82 -2.23 -9.90
C SER A 177 4.29 -2.06 -9.52
N ASN A 178 4.60 -1.92 -8.23
CA ASN A 178 5.96 -1.74 -7.73
C ASN A 178 6.23 -2.68 -6.56
N LEU A 179 7.47 -3.12 -6.46
CA LEU A 179 7.95 -3.96 -5.36
C LEU A 179 8.54 -3.07 -4.26
N PRO A 180 8.18 -3.23 -2.99
CA PRO A 180 8.85 -2.53 -1.90
C PRO A 180 10.34 -2.90 -1.81
N THR A 181 11.22 -1.91 -1.79
CA THR A 181 12.68 -2.11 -1.64
C THR A 181 13.01 -2.92 -0.38
N LYS A 182 12.24 -2.74 0.69
CA LYS A 182 12.36 -3.48 1.93
C LYS A 182 12.42 -5.01 1.71
N TRP A 183 11.65 -5.54 0.76
CA TRP A 183 11.60 -6.97 0.49
C TRP A 183 12.86 -7.52 -0.16
N LEU A 184 13.65 -6.69 -0.81
CA LEU A 184 14.90 -7.12 -1.45
C LEU A 184 16.00 -7.49 -0.46
N ALA A 185 15.88 -7.04 0.78
CA ALA A 185 16.74 -7.45 1.88
C ALA A 185 16.35 -8.82 2.46
N ASP A 186 15.13 -9.28 2.18
CA ASP A 186 14.58 -10.52 2.71
C ASP A 186 14.94 -11.70 1.83
N LYS A 187 15.17 -12.83 2.48
CA LYS A 187 15.34 -14.10 1.79
C LYS A 187 13.97 -14.62 1.34
N GLN A 188 13.90 -15.12 0.09
CA GLN A 188 12.68 -15.75 -0.42
C GLN A 188 12.20 -16.86 0.53
N GLY A 189 10.88 -16.86 0.82
CA GLY A 189 10.27 -17.81 1.74
C GLY A 189 10.72 -17.65 3.20
N LYS A 190 11.12 -16.45 3.60
CA LYS A 190 11.55 -16.12 4.96
C LYS A 190 10.46 -16.45 5.97
N LEU A 191 10.88 -17.00 7.11
CA LEU A 191 10.02 -17.27 8.25
C LEU A 191 9.29 -15.98 8.70
N PHE A 192 7.96 -15.98 8.62
CA PHE A 192 7.14 -14.94 9.20
C PHE A 192 7.03 -15.13 10.71
N ARG A 193 7.26 -14.04 11.45
CA ARG A 193 7.07 -13.99 12.89
C ARG A 193 5.97 -13.01 13.24
N GLY A 194 4.91 -13.51 13.90
CA GLY A 194 3.80 -12.71 14.38
C GLY A 194 3.60 -12.84 15.89
N GLU A 195 2.90 -11.88 16.48
CA GLU A 195 2.52 -11.89 17.88
C GLU A 195 1.00 -11.69 17.99
N ALA A 196 0.36 -12.53 18.76
CA ALA A 196 -1.07 -12.57 18.95
C ALA A 196 -1.42 -12.83 20.43
N ALA A 197 -2.64 -12.48 20.82
CA ALA A 197 -3.22 -12.82 22.10
C ALA A 197 -4.17 -14.04 21.99
N PRO A 198 -4.44 -14.77 23.06
CA PRO A 198 -5.56 -15.70 23.10
C PRO A 198 -6.87 -14.99 22.75
N ASN A 199 -7.82 -15.69 22.14
CA ASN A 199 -9.09 -15.13 21.63
C ASN A 199 -8.92 -13.99 20.60
N GLU A 200 -7.76 -13.82 19.99
CA GLU A 200 -7.58 -12.85 18.92
C GLU A 200 -7.95 -13.45 17.56
N TYR A 201 -8.63 -12.67 16.73
CA TYR A 201 -8.63 -12.94 15.30
C TYR A 201 -7.40 -12.24 14.70
N TYR A 202 -6.30 -12.99 14.64
CA TYR A 202 -5.01 -12.46 14.21
C TYR A 202 -4.94 -12.31 12.70
N THR A 203 -4.48 -11.17 12.19
CA THR A 203 -4.37 -10.91 10.75
C THR A 203 -2.94 -10.59 10.34
N PHE A 204 -2.59 -10.95 9.12
CA PHE A 204 -1.32 -10.63 8.48
C PHE A 204 -1.47 -10.72 6.95
N GLN A 205 -0.42 -10.43 6.20
CA GLN A 205 -0.46 -10.43 4.74
C GLN A 205 0.67 -11.27 4.16
N ILE A 206 0.42 -11.82 2.97
CA ILE A 206 1.46 -12.34 2.09
C ILE A 206 1.36 -11.59 0.77
N GLY A 207 2.42 -10.85 0.40
CA GLY A 207 2.58 -10.30 -0.93
C GLY A 207 3.09 -11.39 -1.87
N LEU A 208 2.33 -11.65 -2.92
CA LEU A 208 2.74 -12.48 -4.04
C LEU A 208 3.22 -11.57 -5.17
N TRP A 209 4.47 -11.70 -5.58
CA TRP A 209 5.04 -10.99 -6.72
C TRP A 209 5.20 -11.96 -7.89
N ALA A 210 4.47 -11.71 -8.99
CA ALA A 210 4.54 -12.47 -10.23
C ALA A 210 5.74 -12.00 -11.08
N ALA A 211 6.97 -12.23 -10.59
CA ALA A 211 8.18 -11.61 -11.10
C ALA A 211 8.53 -12.01 -12.55
N VAL A 212 8.37 -13.29 -12.89
CA VAL A 212 8.84 -13.87 -14.15
C VAL A 212 7.69 -14.13 -15.11
N ASN A 213 6.64 -14.77 -14.62
CA ASN A 213 5.42 -15.08 -15.36
C ASN A 213 4.21 -14.51 -14.62
N GLN A 214 3.08 -14.36 -15.31
CA GLN A 214 1.81 -14.15 -14.62
C GLN A 214 1.48 -15.36 -13.74
N ALA A 215 0.66 -15.19 -12.74
CA ALA A 215 0.21 -16.24 -11.84
C ALA A 215 -1.32 -16.22 -11.76
N ASP A 216 -1.97 -17.24 -12.30
CA ASP A 216 -3.43 -17.29 -12.44
C ASP A 216 -4.07 -18.25 -11.44
N LYS A 217 -5.32 -17.93 -11.06
CA LYS A 217 -6.15 -18.75 -10.18
C LYS A 217 -5.44 -19.12 -8.89
N ILE A 218 -4.87 -18.12 -8.22
CA ILE A 218 -4.13 -18.31 -6.99
C ILE A 218 -4.96 -19.07 -5.97
N ALA A 219 -4.39 -20.14 -5.44
CA ALA A 219 -4.94 -20.94 -4.36
C ALA A 219 -3.95 -20.99 -3.18
N TYR A 220 -4.46 -21.31 -2.00
CA TYR A 220 -3.64 -21.51 -0.82
C TYR A 220 -3.93 -22.84 -0.12
N ARG A 221 -2.93 -23.32 0.59
CA ARG A 221 -3.06 -24.41 1.56
C ARG A 221 -2.30 -24.02 2.82
N ALA A 222 -2.97 -24.10 3.95
CA ALA A 222 -2.36 -23.92 5.26
C ALA A 222 -2.16 -25.27 5.95
N SER A 223 -1.06 -25.43 6.70
CA SER A 223 -0.96 -26.48 7.70
C SER A 223 -1.56 -26.01 9.02
N SER A 224 -1.95 -26.96 9.89
CA SER A 224 -2.23 -26.62 11.29
C SER A 224 -1.02 -25.97 11.94
N LEU A 225 -1.23 -25.00 12.84
CA LEU A 225 -0.18 -24.42 13.65
C LEU A 225 -0.02 -25.24 14.93
N LYS A 226 1.21 -25.62 15.27
CA LYS A 226 1.51 -26.53 16.37
C LYS A 226 2.50 -25.93 17.37
N CYS A 227 2.22 -26.14 18.66
CA CYS A 227 3.11 -25.85 19.79
C CYS A 227 3.05 -27.05 20.76
N GLY A 228 4.00 -27.98 20.68
CA GLY A 228 3.97 -29.23 21.42
C GLY A 228 2.70 -30.05 21.10
N ARG A 229 1.82 -30.22 22.09
CA ARG A 229 0.52 -30.92 21.93
C ARG A 229 -0.63 -29.98 21.54
N GLU A 230 -0.43 -28.66 21.67
CA GLU A 230 -1.44 -27.67 21.31
C GLU A 230 -1.50 -27.47 19.81
N ILE A 231 -2.71 -27.37 19.26
CA ILE A 231 -2.93 -27.25 17.82
C ILE A 231 -3.99 -26.19 17.55
N ILE A 232 -3.71 -25.30 16.61
CA ILE A 232 -4.68 -24.47 15.91
C ILE A 232 -4.90 -25.11 14.56
N PRO A 233 -6.11 -25.61 14.23
CA PRO A 233 -6.33 -26.38 13.01
C PRO A 233 -6.18 -25.50 11.77
N ALA A 234 -5.84 -26.12 10.64
CA ALA A 234 -5.70 -25.41 9.35
C ALA A 234 -7.00 -24.69 8.93
N THR A 235 -8.16 -25.22 9.34
CA THR A 235 -9.48 -24.63 9.09
C THR A 235 -9.72 -23.30 9.84
N ALA A 236 -8.88 -22.99 10.83
CA ALA A 236 -8.89 -21.69 11.50
C ALA A 236 -8.17 -20.59 10.69
N ILE A 237 -7.57 -20.93 9.56
CA ILE A 237 -6.80 -20.01 8.71
C ILE A 237 -7.60 -19.73 7.44
N THR A 238 -7.93 -18.45 7.22
CA THR A 238 -8.71 -17.98 6.06
C THR A 238 -7.90 -17.00 5.23
N CYS A 239 -8.00 -17.08 3.91
CA CYS A 239 -7.48 -16.06 2.99
C CYS A 239 -8.65 -15.28 2.38
N PHE A 240 -8.84 -14.03 2.80
CA PHE A 240 -9.98 -13.20 2.39
C PHE A 240 -10.00 -12.84 0.90
N ASN A 241 -8.87 -12.98 0.21
CA ASN A 241 -8.77 -12.62 -1.20
C ASN A 241 -9.23 -13.76 -2.13
N VAL A 242 -9.16 -15.01 -1.69
CA VAL A 242 -9.48 -16.17 -2.56
C VAL A 242 -10.76 -16.89 -2.17
N GLU A 243 -11.33 -16.58 -1.01
CA GLU A 243 -12.60 -17.14 -0.54
C GLU A 243 -13.41 -16.13 0.26
N GLY A 244 -14.66 -16.43 0.49
CA GLY A 244 -15.54 -15.57 1.26
C GLY A 244 -16.91 -16.18 1.48
N THR A 245 -17.77 -15.41 2.15
CA THR A 245 -19.18 -15.72 2.37
C THR A 245 -20.03 -14.66 1.68
N ASP A 246 -21.03 -15.07 0.91
CA ASP A 246 -21.94 -14.18 0.20
C ASP A 246 -23.01 -13.58 1.16
N PRO A 247 -23.83 -12.61 0.70
CA PRO A 247 -24.88 -12.02 1.52
C PRO A 247 -25.95 -13.00 2.00
N TYR A 248 -26.01 -14.20 1.44
CA TYR A 248 -26.94 -15.27 1.82
C TYR A 248 -26.29 -16.32 2.74
N GLY A 249 -25.06 -16.09 3.20
CA GLY A 249 -24.32 -16.99 4.08
C GLY A 249 -23.69 -18.19 3.37
N LYS A 250 -23.64 -18.20 2.02
CA LYS A 250 -23.02 -19.29 1.25
C LYS A 250 -21.55 -19.00 1.02
N ALA A 251 -20.72 -20.01 1.20
CA ALA A 251 -19.30 -19.93 0.86
C ALA A 251 -19.10 -19.82 -0.66
N PHE A 252 -18.19 -18.98 -1.07
CA PHE A 252 -17.78 -18.84 -2.47
C PHE A 252 -16.27 -18.67 -2.60
N LYS A 253 -15.75 -18.95 -3.80
CA LYS A 253 -14.34 -18.71 -4.15
C LYS A 253 -14.21 -17.53 -5.09
N LYS A 254 -13.13 -16.77 -4.91
CA LYS A 254 -12.73 -15.64 -5.76
C LYS A 254 -11.57 -16.08 -6.65
N GLU A 255 -11.63 -15.71 -7.90
CA GLU A 255 -10.50 -15.90 -8.80
C GLU A 255 -9.52 -14.74 -8.67
N VAL A 256 -8.28 -15.05 -8.36
CA VAL A 256 -7.19 -14.07 -8.21
C VAL A 256 -6.14 -14.36 -9.26
N ASN A 257 -5.95 -13.41 -10.18
CA ASN A 257 -4.94 -13.46 -11.23
C ASN A 257 -3.96 -12.30 -11.04
N VAL A 258 -2.68 -12.58 -11.10
CA VAL A 258 -1.62 -11.62 -10.88
C VAL A 258 -0.79 -11.46 -12.16
N PRO A 259 -0.93 -10.34 -12.87
CA PRO A 259 -0.15 -10.07 -14.07
C PRO A 259 1.36 -10.10 -13.81
N LYS A 260 2.13 -10.47 -14.84
CA LYS A 260 3.59 -10.44 -14.76
C LYS A 260 4.10 -9.06 -14.30
N GLY A 261 5.02 -9.06 -13.34
CA GLY A 261 5.63 -7.87 -12.76
C GLY A 261 4.82 -7.25 -11.62
N GLU A 262 3.55 -7.63 -11.44
CA GLU A 262 2.68 -7.07 -10.41
C GLU A 262 2.78 -7.79 -9.07
N VAL A 263 2.30 -7.11 -8.04
CA VAL A 263 2.21 -7.60 -6.64
C VAL A 263 0.75 -7.72 -6.26
N GLN A 264 0.37 -8.84 -5.68
CA GLN A 264 -0.93 -9.06 -5.06
C GLN A 264 -0.79 -9.22 -3.56
N ALA A 265 -1.46 -8.38 -2.79
CA ALA A 265 -1.61 -8.58 -1.35
C ALA A 265 -2.68 -9.64 -1.08
N LEU A 266 -2.33 -10.65 -0.31
CA LEU A 266 -3.25 -11.67 0.18
C LEU A 266 -3.36 -11.54 1.69
N TRP A 267 -4.56 -11.19 2.18
CA TRP A 267 -4.85 -11.04 3.58
C TRP A 267 -5.27 -12.37 4.20
N PHE A 268 -4.57 -12.75 5.24
CA PHE A 268 -4.85 -13.95 6.03
C PHE A 268 -5.36 -13.58 7.41
N GLY A 269 -6.28 -14.38 7.90
CA GLY A 269 -6.75 -14.36 9.28
C GLY A 269 -6.54 -15.71 9.94
N ILE A 270 -6.18 -15.72 11.21
CA ILE A 270 -6.07 -16.90 12.06
C ILE A 270 -7.03 -16.72 13.21
N ASP A 271 -8.02 -17.59 13.29
CA ASP A 271 -8.99 -17.63 14.39
C ASP A 271 -8.37 -18.34 15.61
N ILE A 272 -7.80 -17.55 16.54
CA ILE A 272 -7.18 -18.08 17.75
C ILE A 272 -8.25 -18.35 18.79
N PRO A 273 -8.42 -19.61 19.27
CA PRO A 273 -9.40 -19.93 20.29
C PRO A 273 -9.24 -19.16 21.59
N ASP A 274 -10.34 -18.92 22.28
CA ASP A 274 -10.30 -18.52 23.69
C ASP A 274 -9.68 -19.66 24.53
N GLY A 275 -8.82 -19.35 25.45
CA GLY A 275 -8.10 -20.36 26.24
C GLY A 275 -6.96 -21.04 25.49
N GLN A 276 -6.58 -20.60 24.28
CA GLN A 276 -5.36 -21.11 23.64
C GLN A 276 -4.16 -20.83 24.51
N LYS A 277 -3.35 -21.86 24.78
CA LYS A 277 -2.18 -21.75 25.64
C LYS A 277 -1.10 -20.87 25.04
N GLU A 278 -0.38 -20.17 25.90
CA GLU A 278 0.79 -19.40 25.50
C GLU A 278 1.86 -20.30 24.88
N GLY A 279 2.55 -19.80 23.87
CA GLY A 279 3.62 -20.53 23.20
C GLY A 279 3.90 -20.02 21.80
N ILE A 280 4.84 -20.69 21.13
CA ILE A 280 5.21 -20.42 19.74
C ILE A 280 4.59 -21.50 18.86
N TYR A 281 3.62 -21.10 18.07
CA TYR A 281 2.90 -21.97 17.14
C TYR A 281 3.53 -21.87 15.75
N THR A 282 3.94 -23.01 15.22
CA THR A 282 4.59 -23.08 13.90
C THR A 282 3.75 -23.82 12.88
N GLY A 283 3.82 -23.37 11.65
CA GLY A 283 3.14 -23.98 10.50
C GLY A 283 3.61 -23.37 9.20
N THR A 284 2.86 -23.61 8.13
CA THR A 284 3.25 -23.18 6.79
C THR A 284 2.02 -22.79 5.98
N ILE A 285 2.12 -21.73 5.18
CA ILE A 285 1.20 -21.43 4.10
C ILE A 285 1.92 -21.64 2.78
N THR A 286 1.29 -22.42 1.89
CA THR A 286 1.73 -22.64 0.52
C THR A 286 0.75 -21.97 -0.42
N LEU A 287 1.25 -21.15 -1.33
CA LEU A 287 0.50 -20.59 -2.46
C LEU A 287 0.84 -21.37 -3.73
N SER A 288 -0.15 -21.58 -4.57
CA SER A 288 0.00 -22.19 -5.88
C SER A 288 -0.82 -21.44 -6.93
N ASP A 289 -0.40 -21.53 -8.18
CA ASP A 289 -1.16 -21.06 -9.34
C ASP A 289 -1.75 -22.24 -10.14
N ALA A 290 -2.44 -21.91 -11.23
CA ALA A 290 -3.06 -22.89 -12.13
C ALA A 290 -2.06 -23.76 -12.87
N ASP A 291 -0.84 -23.26 -13.11
CA ASP A 291 0.21 -23.97 -13.85
C ASP A 291 1.05 -24.89 -12.94
N GLY A 292 0.70 -24.95 -11.66
CA GLY A 292 1.38 -25.79 -10.67
C GLY A 292 2.63 -25.17 -10.06
N ALA A 293 2.93 -23.91 -10.36
CA ALA A 293 3.97 -23.20 -9.63
C ALA A 293 3.55 -23.02 -8.17
N GLN A 294 4.47 -23.24 -7.26
CA GLN A 294 4.17 -23.13 -5.83
C GLN A 294 5.35 -22.59 -5.04
N SER A 295 5.04 -21.88 -3.97
CA SER A 295 6.00 -21.40 -2.98
C SER A 295 5.36 -21.36 -1.60
N SER A 296 6.20 -21.48 -0.56
CA SER A 296 5.73 -21.57 0.82
C SER A 296 6.36 -20.54 1.73
N ILE A 297 5.62 -20.12 2.73
CA ILE A 297 6.10 -19.29 3.85
C ILE A 297 5.90 -20.07 5.14
N PRO A 298 6.98 -20.35 5.89
CA PRO A 298 6.88 -20.85 7.24
C PRO A 298 6.38 -19.75 8.18
N LEU A 299 5.51 -20.12 9.11
CA LEU A 299 4.92 -19.25 10.11
C LEU A 299 5.43 -19.58 11.52
N SER A 300 5.64 -18.57 12.33
CA SER A 300 5.92 -18.66 13.76
C SER A 300 5.09 -17.59 14.47
N ILE A 301 4.00 -17.99 15.08
CA ILE A 301 3.07 -17.09 15.77
C ILE A 301 3.25 -17.29 17.27
N ARG A 302 3.73 -16.26 17.94
CA ARG A 302 3.81 -16.23 19.40
C ARG A 302 2.46 -15.84 19.96
N ILE A 303 1.83 -16.72 20.73
CA ILE A 303 0.61 -16.42 21.47
C ILE A 303 1.01 -16.14 22.91
N ALA A 304 0.65 -14.96 23.42
CA ALA A 304 0.97 -14.55 24.78
C ALA A 304 0.02 -13.44 25.26
N GLY A 305 -0.06 -13.27 26.58
CA GLY A 305 -0.82 -12.23 27.21
C GLY A 305 -2.27 -12.62 27.55
N LYS A 306 -3.05 -11.61 27.91
CA LYS A 306 -4.47 -11.85 28.29
C LYS A 306 -5.34 -12.07 27.04
N ALA A 307 -6.33 -12.95 27.18
CA ALA A 307 -7.33 -13.13 26.15
C ALA A 307 -8.08 -11.82 25.87
N LEU A 308 -8.30 -11.53 24.58
CA LEU A 308 -9.02 -10.34 24.15
C LEU A 308 -10.55 -10.59 24.26
N PRO A 309 -11.31 -9.68 24.92
CA PRO A 309 -12.74 -9.91 25.14
C PRO A 309 -13.57 -9.88 23.85
N ASP A 310 -13.11 -9.16 22.84
CA ASP A 310 -13.83 -8.84 21.61
C ASP A 310 -13.11 -9.32 20.34
N ARG A 311 -12.25 -10.30 20.43
CA ARG A 311 -11.46 -10.83 19.33
C ARG A 311 -10.44 -9.82 18.74
N GLY A 312 -10.21 -8.68 19.43
CA GLY A 312 -9.37 -7.57 18.99
C GLY A 312 -10.11 -6.50 18.18
N ASP A 313 -11.43 -6.55 18.12
CA ASP A 313 -12.24 -5.62 17.32
C ASP A 313 -12.17 -4.16 17.80
N SER A 314 -11.95 -3.93 19.09
CA SER A 314 -11.80 -2.58 19.67
C SER A 314 -10.48 -1.92 19.32
N GLU A 315 -9.46 -2.68 18.96
CA GLU A 315 -8.15 -2.18 18.57
C GLU A 315 -8.01 -2.22 17.04
N LEU A 316 -8.38 -1.12 16.35
CA LEU A 316 -8.46 -1.08 14.87
C LEU A 316 -7.17 -1.47 14.15
N TRP A 317 -6.01 -1.22 14.75
CA TRP A 317 -4.72 -1.58 14.18
C TRP A 317 -4.49 -3.09 14.05
N ARG A 318 -5.25 -3.92 14.79
CA ARG A 318 -5.20 -5.39 14.67
C ARG A 318 -5.83 -5.90 13.39
N CYS A 319 -6.66 -5.08 12.73
CA CYS A 319 -7.43 -5.47 11.54
C CYS A 319 -8.31 -6.72 11.75
N SER A 320 -8.65 -7.07 12.99
CA SER A 320 -9.42 -8.26 13.35
C SER A 320 -10.84 -8.26 12.75
N ARG A 321 -11.37 -7.06 12.48
CA ARG A 321 -12.67 -6.86 11.82
C ARG A 321 -12.72 -7.38 10.38
N LEU A 322 -11.59 -7.76 9.76
CA LEU A 322 -11.60 -8.48 8.47
C LEU A 322 -12.46 -9.75 8.54
N ARG A 323 -12.56 -10.42 9.69
CA ARG A 323 -13.46 -11.57 9.89
C ARG A 323 -14.93 -11.26 9.62
N TRP A 324 -15.35 -9.98 9.74
CA TRP A 324 -16.74 -9.58 9.48
C TRP A 324 -17.12 -9.71 8.00
N LEU A 325 -16.15 -9.75 7.08
CA LEU A 325 -16.41 -10.02 5.66
C LEU A 325 -17.08 -11.37 5.43
N ASN A 326 -16.89 -12.33 6.36
CA ASN A 326 -17.48 -13.66 6.31
C ASN A 326 -18.56 -13.85 7.36
N SER A 327 -19.08 -12.75 7.95
CA SER A 327 -20.14 -12.82 8.96
C SER A 327 -21.46 -13.27 8.36
N THR A 328 -22.15 -14.18 9.06
CA THR A 328 -23.51 -14.59 8.77
C THR A 328 -24.53 -13.99 9.74
N LEU A 329 -24.09 -13.04 10.60
CA LEU A 329 -24.98 -12.31 11.50
C LEU A 329 -25.98 -11.48 10.71
N GLY A 330 -27.25 -11.54 11.09
CA GLY A 330 -28.32 -10.80 10.43
C GLY A 330 -28.91 -11.46 9.17
N ILE A 331 -28.42 -12.65 8.78
CA ILE A 331 -28.98 -13.44 7.68
C ILE A 331 -30.17 -14.28 8.15
N ALA A 332 -30.32 -14.51 9.46
CA ALA A 332 -31.41 -15.33 10.01
C ALA A 332 -32.76 -14.63 9.84
N ASP A 333 -33.77 -15.41 9.48
CA ASP A 333 -35.18 -14.94 9.36
C ASP A 333 -35.85 -14.67 10.73
N THR A 334 -35.18 -14.98 11.83
CA THR A 334 -35.67 -14.71 13.18
C THR A 334 -35.44 -13.28 13.61
N PRO A 335 -36.48 -12.53 13.99
CA PRO A 335 -36.33 -11.18 14.49
C PRO A 335 -35.44 -11.13 15.74
N THR A 336 -34.57 -10.11 15.81
CA THR A 336 -33.72 -9.86 16.99
C THR A 336 -34.54 -9.14 18.09
N ALA A 337 -34.32 -9.49 19.36
CA ALA A 337 -34.94 -8.76 20.48
C ALA A 337 -34.60 -7.25 20.42
N PRO A 338 -35.55 -6.36 20.72
CA PRO A 338 -36.90 -6.60 21.27
C PRO A 338 -38.03 -6.89 20.24
N TYR A 339 -37.66 -7.03 18.97
CA TYR A 339 -38.64 -7.26 17.90
C TYR A 339 -39.20 -8.69 17.97
N THR A 340 -40.49 -8.85 17.60
CA THR A 340 -41.16 -10.14 17.49
C THR A 340 -41.52 -10.40 16.03
N ALA A 341 -41.69 -11.67 15.67
CA ALA A 341 -42.16 -12.05 14.35
C ALA A 341 -43.53 -11.37 14.05
N MET A 342 -43.71 -10.99 12.79
CA MET A 342 -45.04 -10.56 12.34
C MET A 342 -46.05 -11.71 12.45
N THR A 343 -47.24 -11.36 12.85
CA THR A 343 -48.36 -12.31 12.88
C THR A 343 -49.29 -12.00 11.72
N VAL A 344 -49.77 -13.05 11.04
CA VAL A 344 -50.79 -12.93 10.00
C VAL A 344 -51.97 -13.76 10.42
N ASN A 345 -53.12 -13.11 10.55
CA ASN A 345 -54.38 -13.76 10.87
C ASN A 345 -55.43 -13.24 9.91
N GLU A 346 -55.80 -14.09 8.93
CA GLU A 346 -56.67 -13.71 7.81
C GLU A 346 -56.14 -12.45 7.11
N ASN A 347 -56.92 -11.38 7.10
CA ASN A 347 -56.54 -10.08 6.48
C ASN A 347 -55.85 -9.12 7.47
N ARG A 348 -55.50 -9.56 8.68
CA ARG A 348 -54.84 -8.74 9.71
C ARG A 348 -53.40 -9.13 9.90
N ILE A 349 -52.51 -8.16 9.70
CA ILE A 349 -51.06 -8.28 9.91
C ILE A 349 -50.67 -7.51 11.17
N GLY A 350 -50.10 -8.21 12.15
CA GLY A 350 -49.62 -7.63 13.41
C GLY A 350 -48.10 -7.53 13.44
N CYS A 351 -47.57 -6.39 13.91
CA CYS A 351 -46.15 -6.16 14.08
C CYS A 351 -45.92 -5.26 15.29
N LEU A 352 -45.26 -5.74 16.32
CA LEU A 352 -44.78 -5.01 17.50
C LEU A 352 -45.75 -3.92 17.99
N GLY A 353 -46.93 -4.32 18.51
CA GLY A 353 -47.94 -3.39 19.04
C GLY A 353 -48.73 -2.60 18.00
N ARG A 354 -48.57 -2.88 16.73
CA ARG A 354 -49.33 -2.31 15.61
C ARG A 354 -49.99 -3.40 14.80
N SER A 355 -51.13 -3.09 14.18
CA SER A 355 -51.73 -3.99 13.20
C SER A 355 -52.28 -3.21 12.02
N ILE A 356 -52.26 -3.85 10.88
CA ILE A 356 -52.87 -3.38 9.63
C ILE A 356 -53.93 -4.44 9.28
N THR A 357 -55.13 -4.00 8.94
CA THR A 357 -56.17 -4.86 8.37
C THR A 357 -56.33 -4.50 6.91
N ILE A 358 -56.20 -5.46 6.03
CA ILE A 358 -56.34 -5.29 4.60
C ILE A 358 -57.83 -5.54 4.28
N ASP A 359 -58.47 -4.54 3.66
CA ASP A 359 -59.81 -4.70 3.17
C ASP A 359 -59.82 -5.52 1.88
N GLU A 360 -60.63 -6.59 1.85
CA GLU A 360 -60.63 -7.52 0.71
C GLU A 360 -61.19 -6.90 -0.58
N GLY A 361 -62.02 -5.86 -0.47
CA GLY A 361 -62.62 -5.19 -1.62
C GLY A 361 -61.71 -4.17 -2.29
N THR A 362 -60.91 -3.48 -1.49
CA THR A 362 -60.01 -2.38 -1.97
C THR A 362 -58.56 -2.78 -2.02
N GLY A 363 -58.15 -3.82 -1.32
CA GLY A 363 -56.76 -4.28 -1.21
C GLY A 363 -55.87 -3.36 -0.34
N LEU A 364 -56.45 -2.42 0.43
CA LEU A 364 -55.76 -1.49 1.30
C LEU A 364 -56.22 -1.63 2.75
#